data_e8fe68666c68bcd6386f0a965b345228
#
_entry.id   e8fe68666c68bcd6386f0a965b345228
#
_cell.length_a   1.000
_cell.length_b   1.000
_cell.length_c   1.000
_cell.angle_alpha   90.00
_cell.angle_beta   90.00
_cell.angle_gamma   90.00
#
_symmetry.space_group_name_H-M   'P 1'
#
loop_
_entity.id
_entity.type
_entity.pdbx_description
1 polymer ?
#
loop_
_entity_poly.entity_id
_entity_poly.type
_entity_poly.pdbx_seq_one_letter_code
_entity_poly.pdbx_strand_id
1 'polypeptide(L)'
;MKPILTMLVGVAGSGKSTVAKQIAQKSGAHIHSSDAIRAEIYGDENCQKNPGRVFDILLQRVCRDLRDGYDVIYDATNLNCKRRMGFLKSIAHIDCEKRCIVVITTPEDIEERMKLRERKVPMEVVHKQLCQFQCPNYYEGWDRIDIDQNSKPEDCRASYEKLWRECDIYHDNHHHTLSVVGHMMCAADKAVDFAWDAKTDLVQNRWVARIHDIGKPRCKVFVDRDGNPSEEAHYPGHQGYGAYYSLIFDCEDWDIPERISIDNACLIQWHMEHYLRDPYSLSKFYKMIGPELLKRLTILEKADKAAH
;
A
#
# COMPACT_ATOMS: atom_id res chain seq x y z
N MET A 1 -14.72 22.78 17.22
CA MET A 1 -14.47 21.36 16.83
C MET A 1 -12.97 21.19 16.71
N LYS A 2 -12.47 19.99 16.95
CA LYS A 2 -11.06 19.63 16.73
C LYS A 2 -10.75 19.67 15.23
N PRO A 3 -9.66 20.31 14.78
CA PRO A 3 -9.31 20.29 13.37
C PRO A 3 -8.98 18.86 12.88
N ILE A 4 -9.18 18.62 11.60
CA ILE A 4 -8.95 17.33 10.98
C ILE A 4 -7.73 17.42 10.07
N LEU A 5 -6.75 16.55 10.30
CA LEU A 5 -5.70 16.27 9.32
C LEU A 5 -6.15 15.09 8.45
N THR A 6 -6.25 15.30 7.17
CA THR A 6 -6.47 14.23 6.18
C THR A 6 -5.21 14.02 5.34
N MET A 7 -4.52 12.89 5.53
CA MET A 7 -3.38 12.52 4.68
C MET A 7 -3.84 11.60 3.56
N LEU A 8 -3.53 11.97 2.31
CA LEU A 8 -3.78 11.13 1.16
C LEU A 8 -2.59 10.20 0.90
N VAL A 9 -2.88 8.93 0.62
CA VAL A 9 -1.89 7.90 0.29
C VAL A 9 -2.25 7.26 -1.03
N GLY A 10 -1.29 7.11 -1.95
CA GLY A 10 -1.53 6.45 -3.24
C GLY A 10 -0.45 6.78 -4.27
N VAL A 11 -0.38 6.00 -5.33
CA VAL A 11 0.62 6.16 -6.39
C VAL A 11 0.34 7.37 -7.28
N ALA A 12 1.29 7.81 -8.07
CA ALA A 12 1.07 8.86 -9.07
C ALA A 12 -0.06 8.44 -10.03
N GLY A 13 -0.97 9.35 -10.34
CA GLY A 13 -2.11 9.06 -11.22
C GLY A 13 -3.34 8.45 -10.54
N SER A 14 -3.28 8.05 -9.26
CA SER A 14 -4.43 7.45 -8.58
C SER A 14 -5.61 8.39 -8.31
N GLY A 15 -5.49 9.71 -8.57
CA GLY A 15 -6.58 10.67 -8.37
C GLY A 15 -6.53 11.45 -7.07
N LYS A 16 -5.51 11.32 -6.24
CA LYS A 16 -5.37 12.03 -4.94
C LYS A 16 -5.70 13.51 -4.98
N SER A 17 -5.15 14.26 -5.94
CA SER A 17 -5.40 15.71 -6.02
C SER A 17 -6.85 16.05 -6.42
N THR A 18 -7.56 15.13 -7.07
CA THR A 18 -9.01 15.26 -7.32
C THR A 18 -9.79 15.05 -6.03
N VAL A 19 -9.46 13.99 -5.28
CA VAL A 19 -10.03 13.71 -3.95
C VAL A 19 -9.76 14.87 -3.00
N ALA A 20 -8.53 15.40 -2.97
CA ALA A 20 -8.18 16.57 -2.17
C ALA A 20 -9.10 17.78 -2.46
N LYS A 21 -9.31 18.10 -3.74
CA LYS A 21 -10.18 19.20 -4.16
C LYS A 21 -11.64 18.98 -3.77
N GLN A 22 -12.15 17.75 -3.93
CA GLN A 22 -13.53 17.40 -3.56
C GLN A 22 -13.76 17.53 -2.04
N ILE A 23 -12.80 17.06 -1.22
CA ILE A 23 -12.87 17.22 0.23
C ILE A 23 -12.82 18.71 0.61
N ALA A 24 -11.86 19.47 0.06
CA ALA A 24 -11.71 20.88 0.36
C ALA A 24 -12.96 21.70 -0.02
N GLN A 25 -13.59 21.40 -1.15
CA GLN A 25 -14.84 22.06 -1.54
C GLN A 25 -16.00 21.84 -0.56
N LYS A 26 -16.04 20.65 0.09
CA LYS A 26 -17.10 20.29 1.03
C LYS A 26 -16.83 20.80 2.45
N SER A 27 -15.58 20.78 2.89
CA SER A 27 -15.20 21.06 4.29
C SER A 27 -14.56 22.43 4.50
N GLY A 28 -14.09 23.10 3.44
CA GLY A 28 -13.25 24.30 3.56
C GLY A 28 -11.81 24.01 3.99
N ALA A 29 -11.36 22.76 3.96
CA ALA A 29 -10.02 22.36 4.37
C ALA A 29 -8.93 22.97 3.46
N HIS A 30 -7.81 23.34 4.05
CA HIS A 30 -6.64 23.85 3.35
C HIS A 30 -5.83 22.71 2.74
N ILE A 31 -5.54 22.76 1.42
CA ILE A 31 -4.73 21.76 0.74
C ILE A 31 -3.27 22.17 0.75
N HIS A 32 -2.39 21.32 1.29
CA HIS A 32 -0.95 21.45 1.17
C HIS A 32 -0.40 20.29 0.33
N SER A 33 0.07 20.62 -0.89
CA SER A 33 0.60 19.64 -1.86
C SER A 33 2.11 19.75 -2.00
N SER A 34 2.80 18.62 -1.99
CA SER A 34 4.25 18.57 -2.25
C SER A 34 4.61 19.08 -3.64
N ASP A 35 3.75 18.85 -4.62
CA ASP A 35 3.97 19.29 -6.00
C ASP A 35 3.77 20.80 -6.14
N ALA A 36 2.74 21.36 -5.48
CA ALA A 36 2.52 22.81 -5.44
C ALA A 36 3.70 23.55 -4.79
N ILE A 37 4.26 22.99 -3.70
CA ILE A 37 5.45 23.58 -3.05
C ILE A 37 6.66 23.50 -3.96
N ARG A 38 6.86 22.40 -4.72
CA ARG A 38 7.95 22.33 -5.72
C ARG A 38 7.80 23.40 -6.79
N ALA A 39 6.59 23.57 -7.34
CA ALA A 39 6.32 24.64 -8.32
C ALA A 39 6.64 26.02 -7.75
N GLU A 40 6.26 26.28 -6.49
CA GLU A 40 6.50 27.56 -5.82
C GLU A 40 7.99 27.87 -5.63
N ILE A 41 8.79 26.89 -5.13
CA ILE A 41 10.19 27.17 -4.75
C ILE A 41 11.20 26.91 -5.87
N TYR A 42 10.84 26.12 -6.89
CA TYR A 42 11.73 25.75 -7.99
C TYR A 42 11.20 26.12 -9.39
N GLY A 43 9.96 26.64 -9.49
CA GLY A 43 9.32 26.92 -10.77
C GLY A 43 8.88 25.68 -11.55
N ASP A 44 9.06 24.47 -10.99
CA ASP A 44 8.72 23.21 -11.63
C ASP A 44 8.25 22.17 -10.59
N GLU A 45 7.04 21.70 -10.72
CA GLU A 45 6.45 20.69 -9.84
C GLU A 45 7.15 19.32 -9.91
N ASN A 46 7.89 19.04 -10.98
CA ASN A 46 8.67 17.82 -11.18
C ASN A 46 10.06 17.88 -10.57
N CYS A 47 10.50 19.04 -10.10
CA CYS A 47 11.83 19.22 -9.54
C CYS A 47 12.05 18.34 -8.31
N GLN A 48 13.01 17.43 -8.39
CA GLN A 48 13.38 16.53 -7.28
C GLN A 48 14.58 17.04 -6.47
N LYS A 49 14.99 18.30 -6.68
CA LYS A 49 16.06 18.93 -5.89
C LYS A 49 15.60 19.09 -4.44
N ASN A 50 16.49 18.76 -3.51
CA ASN A 50 16.30 18.92 -2.08
C ASN A 50 14.88 18.58 -1.57
N PRO A 51 14.46 17.31 -1.63
CA PRO A 51 13.13 16.88 -1.18
C PRO A 51 12.89 17.19 0.32
N GLY A 52 13.95 17.20 1.15
CA GLY A 52 13.85 17.57 2.57
C GLY A 52 13.23 18.94 2.74
N ARG A 53 13.73 19.96 2.01
CA ARG A 53 13.19 21.33 2.07
C ARG A 53 11.70 21.40 1.72
N VAL A 54 11.26 20.63 0.71
CA VAL A 54 9.84 20.59 0.31
C VAL A 54 8.98 20.06 1.45
N PHE A 55 9.40 18.97 2.09
CA PHE A 55 8.64 18.35 3.17
C PHE A 55 8.72 19.15 4.48
N ASP A 56 9.82 19.90 4.74
CA ASP A 56 9.92 20.82 5.88
C ASP A 56 8.92 21.98 5.72
N ILE A 57 8.83 22.59 4.55
CA ILE A 57 7.84 23.64 4.26
C ILE A 57 6.42 23.09 4.40
N LEU A 58 6.18 21.90 3.86
CA LEU A 58 4.89 21.24 3.94
C LEU A 58 4.48 21.01 5.40
N LEU A 59 5.37 20.46 6.23
CA LEU A 59 5.14 20.25 7.66
C LEU A 59 4.84 21.56 8.38
N GLN A 60 5.62 22.61 8.12
CA GLN A 60 5.41 23.92 8.75
C GLN A 60 4.04 24.51 8.43
N ARG A 61 3.59 24.42 7.16
CA ARG A 61 2.26 24.91 6.74
C ARG A 61 1.13 24.11 7.39
N VAL A 62 1.24 22.78 7.37
CA VAL A 62 0.27 21.90 8.03
C VAL A 62 0.18 22.21 9.53
N CYS A 63 1.31 22.31 10.22
CA CYS A 63 1.34 22.62 11.66
C CYS A 63 0.73 23.98 11.98
N ARG A 64 0.97 25.00 11.15
CA ARG A 64 0.40 26.33 11.34
C ARG A 64 -1.12 26.27 11.24
N ASP A 65 -1.63 25.74 10.12
CA ASP A 65 -3.07 25.77 9.84
C ASP A 65 -3.87 24.90 10.84
N LEU A 66 -3.32 23.74 11.27
CA LEU A 66 -3.93 22.93 12.33
C LEU A 66 -3.97 23.66 13.69
N ARG A 67 -2.92 24.43 14.05
CA ARG A 67 -2.93 25.24 15.28
C ARG A 67 -3.94 26.38 15.22
N ASP A 68 -4.13 26.95 14.03
CA ASP A 68 -5.10 28.00 13.77
C ASP A 68 -6.54 27.47 13.70
N GLY A 69 -6.74 26.14 13.84
CA GLY A 69 -8.05 25.48 13.88
C GLY A 69 -8.64 25.11 12.53
N TYR A 70 -7.86 25.17 11.45
CA TYR A 70 -8.29 24.79 10.12
C TYR A 70 -8.11 23.29 9.87
N ASP A 71 -9.06 22.69 9.17
CA ASP A 71 -8.89 21.35 8.59
C ASP A 71 -7.84 21.38 7.50
N VAL A 72 -7.01 20.36 7.43
CA VAL A 72 -5.86 20.30 6.50
C VAL A 72 -5.85 19.01 5.70
N ILE A 73 -5.61 19.12 4.39
CA ILE A 73 -5.34 18.00 3.50
C ILE A 73 -3.86 17.98 3.12
N TYR A 74 -3.20 16.88 3.45
CA TYR A 74 -1.80 16.63 3.08
C TYR A 74 -1.75 15.80 1.80
N ASP A 75 -1.46 16.45 0.65
CA ASP A 75 -1.42 15.81 -0.67
C ASP A 75 0.01 15.52 -1.12
N ALA A 76 0.42 14.27 -0.98
CA ALA A 76 1.63 13.69 -1.53
C ALA A 76 1.41 12.18 -1.73
N THR A 77 2.38 11.45 -2.29
CA THR A 77 2.24 9.99 -2.48
C THR A 77 2.17 9.21 -1.17
N ASN A 78 2.93 9.63 -0.15
CA ASN A 78 2.91 9.11 1.23
C ASN A 78 3.01 7.57 1.35
N LEU A 79 3.69 6.90 0.42
CA LEU A 79 3.71 5.44 0.30
C LEU A 79 4.49 4.74 1.43
N ASN A 80 5.40 5.43 2.09
CA ASN A 80 6.31 4.83 3.07
C ASN A 80 5.81 4.99 4.50
N CYS A 81 5.59 3.88 5.20
CA CYS A 81 5.11 3.81 6.58
C CYS A 81 6.00 4.61 7.56
N LYS A 82 7.33 4.45 7.49
CA LYS A 82 8.27 5.16 8.39
C LYS A 82 8.17 6.69 8.23
N ARG A 83 7.95 7.18 6.99
CA ARG A 83 7.76 8.62 6.74
C ARG A 83 6.43 9.11 7.31
N ARG A 84 5.34 8.35 7.14
CA ARG A 84 4.03 8.68 7.72
C ARG A 84 4.10 8.74 9.24
N MET A 85 4.69 7.72 9.89
CA MET A 85 4.90 7.70 11.34
C MET A 85 5.78 8.86 11.81
N GLY A 86 6.85 9.20 11.09
CA GLY A 86 7.70 10.35 11.37
C GLY A 86 6.94 11.67 11.33
N PHE A 87 6.08 11.84 10.32
CA PHE A 87 5.22 13.00 10.21
C PHE A 87 4.20 13.07 11.37
N LEU A 88 3.49 11.98 11.67
CA LEU A 88 2.53 11.91 12.79
C LEU A 88 3.19 12.23 14.12
N LYS A 89 4.43 11.75 14.34
CA LYS A 89 5.22 12.09 15.51
C LYS A 89 5.54 13.59 15.58
N SER A 90 5.84 14.22 14.45
CA SER A 90 6.14 15.66 14.40
C SER A 90 4.95 16.54 14.78
N ILE A 91 3.72 16.07 14.55
CA ILE A 91 2.49 16.78 14.88
C ILE A 91 1.81 16.28 16.17
N ALA A 92 2.42 15.35 16.92
CA ALA A 92 1.81 14.73 18.10
C ALA A 92 1.43 15.73 19.22
N HIS A 93 2.04 16.92 19.20
CA HIS A 93 1.75 18.01 20.13
C HIS A 93 0.53 18.88 19.72
N ILE A 94 -0.08 18.61 18.56
CA ILE A 94 -1.26 19.32 18.05
C ILE A 94 -2.47 18.42 18.26
N ASP A 95 -3.50 18.94 18.94
CA ASP A 95 -4.74 18.22 19.17
C ASP A 95 -5.63 18.26 17.92
N CYS A 96 -5.49 17.28 17.04
CA CYS A 96 -6.24 17.12 15.80
C CYS A 96 -6.70 15.67 15.61
N GLU A 97 -7.79 15.47 14.86
CA GLU A 97 -8.16 14.14 14.36
C GLU A 97 -7.27 13.79 13.16
N LYS A 98 -6.70 12.58 13.16
CA LYS A 98 -5.76 12.10 12.12
C LYS A 98 -6.45 11.08 11.23
N ARG A 99 -6.79 11.49 10.02
CA ARG A 99 -7.41 10.62 9.00
C ARG A 99 -6.41 10.30 7.90
N CYS A 100 -6.45 9.06 7.43
CA CYS A 100 -5.73 8.61 6.26
C CYS A 100 -6.73 8.17 5.20
N ILE A 101 -6.57 8.61 3.95
CA ILE A 101 -7.37 8.11 2.82
C ILE A 101 -6.42 7.45 1.84
N VAL A 102 -6.61 6.16 1.64
CA VAL A 102 -5.87 5.37 0.63
C VAL A 102 -6.61 5.47 -0.68
N VAL A 103 -6.03 6.20 -1.64
CA VAL A 103 -6.64 6.43 -2.95
C VAL A 103 -6.14 5.38 -3.93
N ILE A 104 -7.04 4.46 -4.29
CA ILE A 104 -6.77 3.29 -5.12
C ILE A 104 -7.33 3.48 -6.53
N THR A 105 -6.60 2.99 -7.51
CA THR A 105 -6.97 3.01 -8.94
C THR A 105 -6.24 1.86 -9.63
N THR A 106 -6.90 1.16 -10.54
CA THR A 106 -6.24 0.10 -11.32
C THR A 106 -5.05 0.65 -12.11
N PRO A 107 -3.96 -0.11 -12.29
CA PRO A 107 -2.85 0.33 -13.13
C PRO A 107 -3.25 0.64 -14.55
N GLU A 108 -4.25 -0.05 -15.09
CA GLU A 108 -4.81 0.19 -16.41
C GLU A 108 -5.46 1.58 -16.49
N ASP A 109 -6.29 1.94 -15.53
CA ASP A 109 -6.90 3.28 -15.46
C ASP A 109 -5.86 4.38 -15.24
N ILE A 110 -4.82 4.10 -14.46
CA ILE A 110 -3.70 5.03 -14.30
C ILE A 110 -3.03 5.28 -15.64
N GLU A 111 -2.76 4.22 -16.41
CA GLU A 111 -2.16 4.32 -17.74
C GLU A 111 -3.03 5.17 -18.69
N GLU A 112 -4.35 4.90 -18.73
CA GLU A 112 -5.28 5.69 -19.53
C GLU A 112 -5.30 7.17 -19.11
N ARG A 113 -5.36 7.45 -17.81
CA ARG A 113 -5.32 8.82 -17.29
C ARG A 113 -4.00 9.52 -17.63
N MET A 114 -2.86 8.81 -17.65
CA MET A 114 -1.57 9.37 -18.03
C MET A 114 -1.49 9.74 -19.52
N LYS A 115 -2.22 9.02 -20.39
CA LYS A 115 -2.31 9.38 -21.83
C LYS A 115 -3.00 10.74 -22.03
N LEU A 116 -3.98 11.06 -21.18
CA LEU A 116 -4.80 12.27 -21.28
C LEU A 116 -4.22 13.49 -20.55
N ARG A 117 -3.22 13.30 -19.70
CA ARG A 117 -2.62 14.39 -18.90
C ARG A 117 -1.55 15.14 -19.69
N GLU A 118 -1.50 16.47 -19.49
CA GLU A 118 -0.35 17.28 -19.92
C GLU A 118 0.94 16.84 -19.21
N ARG A 119 0.87 16.65 -17.89
CA ARG A 119 1.94 16.10 -17.07
C ARG A 119 1.89 14.57 -17.10
N LYS A 120 2.84 13.97 -17.77
CA LYS A 120 3.01 12.51 -17.83
C LYS A 120 4.02 12.05 -16.80
N VAL A 121 3.64 11.09 -15.99
CA VAL A 121 4.58 10.32 -15.14
C VAL A 121 4.83 9.00 -15.86
N PRO A 122 6.10 8.61 -16.12
CA PRO A 122 6.40 7.33 -16.76
C PRO A 122 5.80 6.16 -15.98
N MET A 123 5.27 5.16 -16.69
CA MET A 123 4.65 3.98 -16.05
C MET A 123 5.65 3.17 -15.22
N GLU A 124 6.94 3.23 -15.55
CA GLU A 124 8.02 2.64 -14.75
C GLU A 124 8.10 3.27 -13.35
N VAL A 125 7.83 4.58 -13.23
CA VAL A 125 7.76 5.27 -11.93
C VAL A 125 6.52 4.82 -11.15
N VAL A 126 5.39 4.68 -11.82
CA VAL A 126 4.14 4.16 -11.21
C VAL A 126 4.36 2.72 -10.73
N HIS A 127 4.93 1.86 -11.56
CA HIS A 127 5.27 0.49 -11.20
C HIS A 127 6.21 0.42 -9.98
N LYS A 128 7.28 1.23 -9.97
CA LYS A 128 8.17 1.33 -8.82
C LYS A 128 7.42 1.77 -7.55
N GLN A 129 6.47 2.69 -7.67
CA GLN A 129 5.65 3.14 -6.55
C GLN A 129 4.71 2.03 -6.05
N LEU A 130 4.13 1.22 -6.94
CA LEU A 130 3.33 0.04 -6.59
C LEU A 130 4.17 -0.98 -5.80
N CYS A 131 5.37 -1.30 -6.27
CA CYS A 131 6.31 -2.19 -5.58
C CYS A 131 6.77 -1.64 -4.22
N GLN A 132 6.77 -0.32 -4.04
CA GLN A 132 7.15 0.37 -2.79
C GLN A 132 5.96 0.72 -1.91
N PHE A 133 4.75 0.39 -2.32
CA PHE A 133 3.55 0.69 -1.55
C PHE A 133 3.58 -0.01 -0.18
N GLN A 134 3.33 0.77 0.86
CA GLN A 134 3.16 0.30 2.22
C GLN A 134 1.79 0.73 2.71
N CYS A 135 0.89 -0.25 2.86
CA CYS A 135 -0.47 -0.01 3.29
C CYS A 135 -0.47 0.71 4.65
N PRO A 136 -1.18 1.85 4.79
CA PRO A 136 -1.39 2.47 6.09
C PRO A 136 -2.13 1.52 7.03
N ASN A 137 -1.81 1.60 8.32
CA ASN A 137 -2.46 0.76 9.32
C ASN A 137 -2.61 1.51 10.66
N TYR A 138 -3.48 1.00 11.52
CA TYR A 138 -3.86 1.69 12.75
C TYR A 138 -2.74 1.82 13.77
N TYR A 139 -1.72 0.95 13.78
CA TYR A 139 -0.57 1.09 14.68
C TYR A 139 0.31 2.31 14.33
N GLU A 140 0.16 2.89 13.14
CA GLU A 140 0.85 4.13 12.80
C GLU A 140 0.35 5.32 13.62
N GLY A 141 -0.86 5.22 14.20
CA GLY A 141 -1.49 6.27 15.03
C GLY A 141 -2.58 7.07 14.30
N TRP A 142 -3.21 6.47 13.30
CA TRP A 142 -4.40 7.01 12.63
C TRP A 142 -5.66 6.78 13.49
N ASP A 143 -6.50 7.82 13.61
CA ASP A 143 -7.82 7.71 14.22
C ASP A 143 -8.82 7.05 13.26
N ARG A 144 -8.61 7.27 11.94
CA ARG A 144 -9.42 6.68 10.87
C ARG A 144 -8.59 6.42 9.62
N ILE A 145 -8.86 5.30 8.96
CA ILE A 145 -8.31 4.96 7.63
C ILE A 145 -9.50 4.60 6.73
N ASP A 146 -9.64 5.33 5.63
CA ASP A 146 -10.66 5.12 4.61
C ASP A 146 -9.98 4.69 3.29
N ILE A 147 -10.72 3.95 2.45
CA ILE A 147 -10.30 3.59 1.10
C ILE A 147 -11.18 4.36 0.11
N ASP A 148 -10.54 5.09 -0.81
CA ASP A 148 -11.21 5.78 -1.90
C ASP A 148 -10.87 5.07 -3.21
N GLN A 149 -11.84 4.29 -3.72
CA GLN A 149 -11.70 3.55 -4.96
C GLN A 149 -12.10 4.42 -6.14
N ASN A 150 -11.13 4.72 -7.02
CA ASN A 150 -11.30 5.63 -8.15
C ASN A 150 -11.42 4.92 -9.51
N SER A 151 -11.46 3.59 -9.53
CA SER A 151 -11.80 2.79 -10.70
C SER A 151 -13.23 2.29 -10.60
N LYS A 152 -13.84 1.96 -11.73
CA LYS A 152 -15.16 1.36 -11.73
C LYS A 152 -15.07 -0.13 -11.32
N PRO A 153 -16.15 -0.70 -10.75
CA PRO A 153 -16.23 -2.11 -10.38
C PRO A 153 -15.81 -3.08 -11.49
N GLU A 154 -16.32 -2.86 -12.69
CA GLU A 154 -15.98 -3.68 -13.85
C GLU A 154 -14.49 -3.63 -14.22
N ASP A 155 -13.84 -2.46 -14.10
CA ASP A 155 -12.43 -2.28 -14.40
C ASP A 155 -11.56 -2.96 -13.33
N CYS A 156 -11.96 -2.90 -12.07
CA CYS A 156 -11.30 -3.59 -10.97
C CYS A 156 -11.34 -5.11 -11.15
N ARG A 157 -12.52 -5.66 -11.51
CA ARG A 157 -12.68 -7.08 -11.79
C ARG A 157 -11.82 -7.52 -12.99
N ALA A 158 -11.87 -6.77 -14.09
CA ALA A 158 -11.07 -7.06 -15.28
C ALA A 158 -9.56 -7.04 -14.99
N SER A 159 -9.10 -6.05 -14.19
CA SER A 159 -7.70 -5.92 -13.77
C SER A 159 -7.26 -7.12 -12.91
N TYR A 160 -8.10 -7.56 -11.96
CA TYR A 160 -7.83 -8.74 -11.15
C TYR A 160 -7.76 -10.02 -11.98
N GLU A 161 -8.76 -10.28 -12.83
CA GLU A 161 -8.79 -11.48 -13.67
C GLU A 161 -7.58 -11.55 -14.60
N LYS A 162 -7.13 -10.39 -15.10
CA LYS A 162 -5.93 -10.30 -15.92
C LYS A 162 -4.69 -10.68 -15.09
N LEU A 163 -4.50 -10.09 -13.92
CA LEU A 163 -3.36 -10.38 -13.07
C LEU A 163 -3.38 -11.83 -12.56
N TRP A 164 -4.57 -12.37 -12.23
CA TRP A 164 -4.72 -13.76 -11.84
C TRP A 164 -4.28 -14.74 -12.95
N ARG A 165 -4.65 -14.47 -14.21
CA ARG A 165 -4.18 -15.26 -15.36
C ARG A 165 -2.67 -15.17 -15.56
N GLU A 166 -2.07 -14.00 -15.29
CA GLU A 166 -0.63 -13.82 -15.33
C GLU A 166 0.12 -14.61 -14.25
N CYS A 167 -0.56 -15.03 -13.18
CA CYS A 167 0.03 -15.90 -12.15
C CYS A 167 0.22 -17.36 -12.60
N ASP A 168 -0.29 -17.76 -13.76
CA ASP A 168 -0.03 -19.10 -14.33
C ASP A 168 1.36 -19.17 -14.99
N ILE A 169 2.37 -18.83 -14.21
CA ILE A 169 3.80 -18.89 -14.59
C ILE A 169 4.57 -19.65 -13.51
N TYR A 170 5.68 -20.28 -13.92
CA TYR A 170 6.61 -20.87 -12.95
C TYR A 170 7.44 -19.81 -12.25
N HIS A 171 7.87 -20.14 -11.04
CA HIS A 171 8.70 -19.24 -10.24
C HIS A 171 10.11 -19.05 -10.83
N ASP A 172 10.60 -20.01 -11.65
CA ASP A 172 11.94 -20.02 -12.22
C ASP A 172 13.05 -19.79 -11.17
N ASN A 173 12.88 -20.47 -10.03
CA ASN A 173 13.89 -20.57 -8.98
C ASN A 173 13.80 -21.95 -8.30
N HIS A 174 14.84 -22.34 -7.58
CA HIS A 174 14.94 -23.67 -6.95
C HIS A 174 14.08 -23.84 -5.71
N HIS A 175 13.44 -22.77 -5.21
CA HIS A 175 12.65 -22.80 -3.99
C HIS A 175 11.20 -23.30 -4.22
N HIS A 176 10.71 -23.26 -5.46
CA HIS A 176 9.32 -23.58 -5.79
C HIS A 176 9.24 -24.55 -6.98
N THR A 177 8.42 -25.59 -6.82
CA THR A 177 8.13 -26.58 -7.88
C THR A 177 6.80 -26.30 -8.59
N LEU A 178 5.91 -25.54 -7.96
CA LEU A 178 4.60 -25.16 -8.47
C LEU A 178 4.67 -23.86 -9.28
N SER A 179 3.66 -23.61 -10.13
CA SER A 179 3.41 -22.27 -10.66
C SER A 179 3.01 -21.31 -9.52
N VAL A 180 3.07 -20.01 -9.77
CA VAL A 180 2.68 -19.00 -8.77
C VAL A 180 1.23 -19.23 -8.32
N VAL A 181 0.31 -19.49 -9.25
CA VAL A 181 -1.09 -19.78 -8.91
C VAL A 181 -1.22 -21.10 -8.14
N GLY A 182 -0.50 -22.15 -8.54
CA GLY A 182 -0.50 -23.44 -7.86
C GLY A 182 -0.02 -23.33 -6.42
N HIS A 183 1.07 -22.59 -6.19
CA HIS A 183 1.58 -22.26 -4.86
C HIS A 183 0.55 -21.52 -4.00
N MET A 184 -0.03 -20.44 -4.54
CA MET A 184 -1.05 -19.65 -3.83
C MET A 184 -2.29 -20.49 -3.47
N MET A 185 -2.74 -21.38 -4.36
CA MET A 185 -3.88 -22.27 -4.08
C MET A 185 -3.55 -23.29 -3.01
N CYS A 186 -2.36 -23.90 -3.04
CA CYS A 186 -1.89 -24.79 -2.00
C CYS A 186 -1.78 -24.07 -0.64
N ALA A 187 -1.19 -22.87 -0.61
CA ALA A 187 -1.12 -22.05 0.59
C ALA A 187 -2.52 -21.71 1.14
N ALA A 188 -3.48 -21.41 0.29
CA ALA A 188 -4.87 -21.14 0.69
C ALA A 188 -5.50 -22.33 1.43
N ASP A 189 -5.31 -23.54 0.94
CA ASP A 189 -5.86 -24.74 1.58
C ASP A 189 -5.15 -25.04 2.91
N LYS A 190 -3.82 -24.89 2.98
CA LYS A 190 -3.06 -24.99 4.24
C LYS A 190 -3.46 -23.94 5.27
N ALA A 191 -3.76 -22.72 4.82
CA ALA A 191 -4.20 -21.64 5.71
C ALA A 191 -5.52 -21.99 6.42
N VAL A 192 -6.42 -22.73 5.78
CA VAL A 192 -7.67 -23.19 6.43
C VAL A 192 -7.36 -24.13 7.60
N ASP A 193 -6.46 -25.10 7.39
CA ASP A 193 -6.07 -26.06 8.44
C ASP A 193 -5.47 -25.31 9.64
N PHE A 194 -4.49 -24.43 9.40
CA PHE A 194 -3.83 -23.68 10.46
C PHE A 194 -4.76 -22.66 11.14
N ALA A 195 -5.70 -22.09 10.41
CA ALA A 195 -6.68 -21.16 10.97
C ALA A 195 -7.72 -21.89 11.84
N TRP A 196 -8.12 -23.11 11.46
CA TRP A 196 -8.98 -23.98 12.26
C TRP A 196 -8.33 -24.29 13.60
N ASP A 197 -7.09 -24.78 13.59
CA ASP A 197 -6.34 -25.11 14.80
C ASP A 197 -6.15 -23.90 15.72
N ALA A 198 -5.92 -22.75 15.11
CA ALA A 198 -5.74 -21.49 15.81
C ALA A 198 -7.05 -20.82 16.25
N LYS A 199 -8.22 -21.33 15.88
CA LYS A 199 -9.55 -20.77 16.15
C LYS A 199 -9.66 -19.30 15.71
N THR A 200 -9.36 -19.05 14.42
CA THR A 200 -9.45 -17.72 13.79
C THR A 200 -10.30 -17.79 12.52
N ASP A 201 -10.55 -16.67 11.89
CA ASP A 201 -11.39 -16.56 10.70
C ASP A 201 -10.81 -17.36 9.53
N LEU A 202 -11.50 -18.41 9.12
CA LEU A 202 -11.07 -19.32 8.05
C LEU A 202 -11.11 -18.64 6.69
N VAL A 203 -12.15 -17.86 6.43
CA VAL A 203 -12.39 -17.23 5.13
C VAL A 203 -11.33 -16.19 4.87
N GLN A 204 -11.07 -15.32 5.83
CA GLN A 204 -10.10 -14.23 5.67
C GLN A 204 -8.66 -14.75 5.60
N ASN A 205 -8.30 -15.78 6.36
CA ASN A 205 -6.95 -16.36 6.28
C ASN A 205 -6.74 -17.11 4.96
N ARG A 206 -7.75 -17.86 4.48
CA ARG A 206 -7.72 -18.50 3.17
C ARG A 206 -7.58 -17.46 2.05
N TRP A 207 -8.35 -16.37 2.12
CA TRP A 207 -8.31 -15.30 1.13
C TRP A 207 -6.92 -14.67 1.04
N VAL A 208 -6.35 -14.23 2.15
CA VAL A 208 -5.01 -13.61 2.18
C VAL A 208 -3.95 -14.58 1.62
N ALA A 209 -3.98 -15.86 2.01
CA ALA A 209 -3.06 -16.86 1.51
C ALA A 209 -3.24 -17.11 -0.01
N ARG A 210 -4.49 -17.04 -0.52
CA ARG A 210 -4.79 -17.20 -1.96
C ARG A 210 -4.17 -16.11 -2.83
N ILE A 211 -3.91 -14.93 -2.30
CA ILE A 211 -3.44 -13.78 -3.10
C ILE A 211 -2.13 -13.18 -2.62
N HIS A 212 -1.43 -13.79 -1.63
CA HIS A 212 -0.24 -13.19 -1.02
C HIS A 212 0.88 -12.90 -2.03
N ASP A 213 0.98 -13.73 -3.06
CA ASP A 213 2.00 -13.67 -4.11
C ASP A 213 1.50 -13.13 -5.45
N ILE A 214 0.30 -12.57 -5.50
CA ILE A 214 -0.34 -12.07 -6.74
C ILE A 214 0.50 -11.00 -7.46
N GLY A 215 1.39 -10.32 -6.77
CA GLY A 215 2.30 -9.33 -7.34
C GLY A 215 3.52 -9.92 -8.08
N LYS A 216 3.82 -11.22 -7.93
CA LYS A 216 5.02 -11.84 -8.51
C LYS A 216 5.15 -11.69 -10.03
N PRO A 217 4.11 -11.91 -10.86
CA PRO A 217 4.23 -11.79 -12.30
C PRO A 217 4.74 -10.42 -12.76
N ARG A 218 4.30 -9.38 -12.07
CA ARG A 218 4.66 -7.98 -12.40
C ARG A 218 6.01 -7.54 -11.84
N CYS A 219 6.59 -8.31 -10.92
CA CYS A 219 7.86 -7.99 -10.25
C CYS A 219 8.99 -8.95 -10.63
N LYS A 220 8.75 -9.88 -11.56
CA LYS A 220 9.72 -10.89 -11.97
C LYS A 220 10.88 -10.27 -12.72
N VAL A 221 12.10 -10.52 -12.24
CA VAL A 221 13.35 -10.06 -12.85
C VAL A 221 14.42 -11.14 -12.75
N PHE A 222 15.37 -11.16 -13.70
CA PHE A 222 16.54 -12.06 -13.71
C PHE A 222 17.80 -11.29 -13.37
N VAL A 223 17.75 -10.52 -12.28
CA VAL A 223 18.89 -9.80 -11.70
C VAL A 223 18.90 -10.01 -10.19
N ASP A 224 20.09 -10.16 -9.61
CA ASP A 224 20.26 -10.27 -8.17
C ASP A 224 20.08 -8.93 -7.43
N ARG A 225 20.30 -8.93 -6.11
CA ARG A 225 20.19 -7.71 -5.28
C ARG A 225 21.24 -6.65 -5.61
N ASP A 226 22.36 -7.06 -6.19
CA ASP A 226 23.47 -6.19 -6.56
C ASP A 226 23.34 -5.67 -8.00
N GLY A 227 22.32 -6.13 -8.73
CA GLY A 227 22.02 -5.75 -10.10
C GLY A 227 22.75 -6.58 -11.15
N ASN A 228 23.38 -7.71 -10.77
CA ASN A 228 24.03 -8.61 -11.71
C ASN A 228 23.00 -9.57 -12.34
N PRO A 229 23.22 -10.04 -13.58
CA PRO A 229 22.40 -11.07 -14.20
C PRO A 229 22.31 -12.33 -13.32
N SER A 230 21.13 -12.91 -13.19
CA SER A 230 20.86 -14.15 -12.44
C SER A 230 20.13 -15.15 -13.33
N GLU A 231 20.47 -16.44 -13.21
CA GLU A 231 19.72 -17.52 -13.86
C GLU A 231 18.38 -17.79 -13.14
N GLU A 232 18.27 -17.39 -11.87
CA GLU A 232 17.06 -17.51 -11.08
C GLU A 232 16.26 -16.22 -11.08
N ALA A 233 14.94 -16.34 -11.10
CA ALA A 233 14.05 -15.20 -11.00
C ALA A 233 13.96 -14.66 -9.57
N HIS A 234 13.93 -13.33 -9.45
CA HIS A 234 13.68 -12.58 -8.24
C HIS A 234 12.43 -11.72 -8.39
N TYR A 235 11.80 -11.36 -7.26
CA TYR A 235 10.49 -10.67 -7.25
C TYR A 235 10.51 -9.43 -6.32
N PRO A 236 11.37 -8.44 -6.57
CA PRO A 236 11.54 -7.30 -5.66
C PRO A 236 10.26 -6.46 -5.59
N GLY A 237 9.70 -6.35 -4.37
CA GLY A 237 8.52 -5.52 -4.12
C GLY A 237 7.18 -6.15 -4.47
N HIS A 238 7.12 -7.46 -4.81
CA HIS A 238 5.86 -8.16 -5.10
C HIS A 238 4.85 -8.05 -3.95
N GLN A 239 5.31 -8.02 -2.71
CA GLN A 239 4.48 -7.86 -1.53
C GLN A 239 3.80 -6.48 -1.46
N GLY A 240 4.48 -5.42 -1.86
CA GLY A 240 3.89 -4.08 -1.95
C GLY A 240 2.88 -3.98 -3.10
N TYR A 241 3.25 -4.54 -4.26
CA TYR A 241 2.37 -4.62 -5.43
C TYR A 241 1.11 -5.44 -5.12
N GLY A 242 1.26 -6.62 -4.49
CA GLY A 242 0.16 -7.47 -4.07
C GLY A 242 -0.75 -6.81 -3.05
N ALA A 243 -0.19 -6.11 -2.05
CA ALA A 243 -0.95 -5.35 -1.06
C ALA A 243 -1.80 -4.23 -1.69
N TYR A 244 -1.28 -3.52 -2.69
CA TYR A 244 -2.05 -2.52 -3.43
C TYR A 244 -3.20 -3.17 -4.20
N TYR A 245 -2.94 -4.29 -4.89
CA TYR A 245 -3.97 -5.02 -5.65
C TYR A 245 -5.06 -5.63 -4.77
N SER A 246 -4.74 -6.10 -3.56
CA SER A 246 -5.76 -6.61 -2.64
C SER A 246 -6.78 -5.53 -2.28
N LEU A 247 -6.36 -4.27 -2.12
CA LEU A 247 -7.27 -3.16 -1.85
C LEU A 247 -8.17 -2.84 -3.06
N ILE A 248 -7.70 -3.02 -4.30
CA ILE A 248 -8.55 -2.89 -5.50
C ILE A 248 -9.67 -3.91 -5.46
N PHE A 249 -9.38 -5.11 -4.99
CA PHE A 249 -10.24 -6.26 -5.08
C PHE A 249 -11.22 -6.38 -3.91
N ASP A 250 -10.75 -6.15 -2.68
CA ASP A 250 -11.55 -6.30 -1.47
C ASP A 250 -12.72 -5.29 -1.39
N CYS A 251 -12.63 -4.16 -2.10
CA CYS A 251 -13.64 -3.09 -2.03
C CYS A 251 -14.95 -3.38 -2.75
N GLU A 252 -15.03 -4.42 -3.60
CA GLU A 252 -16.12 -4.48 -4.57
C GLU A 252 -17.05 -5.69 -4.50
N ASP A 253 -16.53 -6.89 -4.20
CA ASP A 253 -17.33 -8.11 -4.40
C ASP A 253 -17.91 -8.72 -3.11
N TRP A 254 -17.50 -8.26 -1.90
CA TRP A 254 -17.72 -9.05 -0.68
C TRP A 254 -18.33 -8.28 0.49
N ASP A 255 -18.68 -7.01 0.34
CA ASP A 255 -19.12 -6.16 1.47
C ASP A 255 -18.12 -6.26 2.68
N ILE A 256 -16.82 -6.35 2.34
CA ILE A 256 -15.76 -6.50 3.33
C ILE A 256 -15.56 -5.14 4.01
N PRO A 257 -15.65 -5.07 5.35
CA PRO A 257 -15.38 -3.82 6.05
C PRO A 257 -13.97 -3.30 5.74
N GLU A 258 -13.83 -1.99 5.49
CA GLU A 258 -12.55 -1.34 5.14
C GLU A 258 -11.39 -1.74 6.06
N ARG A 259 -11.68 -1.91 7.37
CA ARG A 259 -10.67 -2.35 8.32
C ARG A 259 -10.10 -3.73 7.98
N ILE A 260 -10.96 -4.65 7.56
CA ILE A 260 -10.52 -6.01 7.18
C ILE A 260 -9.70 -5.95 5.89
N SER A 261 -10.10 -5.14 4.91
CA SER A 261 -9.33 -4.92 3.67
C SER A 261 -7.95 -4.34 3.96
N ILE A 262 -7.85 -3.36 4.86
CA ILE A 262 -6.57 -2.81 5.32
C ILE A 262 -5.72 -3.88 6.02
N ASP A 263 -6.30 -4.68 6.91
CA ASP A 263 -5.60 -5.75 7.61
C ASP A 263 -5.10 -6.82 6.62
N ASN A 264 -5.91 -7.22 5.64
CA ASN A 264 -5.54 -8.16 4.58
C ASN A 264 -4.36 -7.63 3.74
N ALA A 265 -4.43 -6.38 3.27
CA ALA A 265 -3.35 -5.74 2.52
C ALA A 265 -2.05 -5.67 3.34
N CYS A 266 -2.14 -5.37 4.63
CA CYS A 266 -1.01 -5.38 5.54
C CYS A 266 -0.39 -6.77 5.69
N LEU A 267 -1.19 -7.82 5.83
CA LEU A 267 -0.71 -9.20 5.93
C LEU A 267 0.02 -9.62 4.65
N ILE A 268 -0.52 -9.28 3.47
CA ILE A 268 0.13 -9.52 2.18
C ILE A 268 1.46 -8.75 2.11
N GLN A 269 1.49 -7.50 2.52
CA GLN A 269 2.73 -6.72 2.56
C GLN A 269 3.77 -7.35 3.51
N TRP A 270 3.35 -7.91 4.62
CA TRP A 270 4.24 -8.35 5.70
C TRP A 270 4.68 -9.81 5.62
N HIS A 271 4.13 -10.62 4.72
CA HIS A 271 4.47 -12.04 4.66
C HIS A 271 5.97 -12.32 4.48
N MET A 272 6.71 -11.36 3.90
CA MET A 272 8.16 -11.43 3.71
C MET A 272 9.00 -10.88 4.88
N GLU A 273 8.37 -10.28 5.91
CA GLU A 273 9.11 -9.56 6.97
C GLU A 273 10.05 -10.47 7.77
N HIS A 274 9.69 -11.73 7.95
CA HIS A 274 10.54 -12.71 8.64
C HIS A 274 11.83 -13.08 7.87
N TYR A 275 11.86 -12.84 6.55
CA TYR A 275 13.08 -12.98 5.73
C TYR A 275 13.89 -11.69 5.62
N LEU A 276 13.24 -10.54 5.83
CA LEU A 276 13.83 -9.23 5.58
C LEU A 276 14.41 -8.58 6.84
N ARG A 277 13.94 -8.99 8.04
CA ARG A 277 14.34 -8.39 9.31
C ARG A 277 15.26 -9.31 10.10
N ASP A 278 16.21 -8.69 10.82
CA ASP A 278 16.93 -9.37 11.89
C ASP A 278 15.99 -9.71 13.07
N PRO A 279 16.34 -10.70 13.92
CA PRO A 279 15.45 -11.17 14.99
C PRO A 279 14.98 -10.07 15.97
N TYR A 280 15.82 -9.07 16.25
CA TYR A 280 15.48 -7.99 17.17
C TYR A 280 14.45 -7.04 16.56
N SER A 281 14.67 -6.62 15.31
CA SER A 281 13.74 -5.78 14.54
C SER A 281 12.42 -6.51 14.30
N LEU A 282 12.45 -7.81 14.04
CA LEU A 282 11.27 -8.65 13.85
C LEU A 282 10.44 -8.74 15.15
N SER A 283 11.09 -8.96 16.30
CA SER A 283 10.40 -8.99 17.60
C SER A 283 9.71 -7.66 17.93
N LYS A 284 10.35 -6.53 17.61
CA LYS A 284 9.71 -5.20 17.75
C LYS A 284 8.51 -5.04 16.85
N PHE A 285 8.63 -5.45 15.60
CA PHE A 285 7.57 -5.40 14.62
C PHE A 285 6.36 -6.24 15.08
N TYR A 286 6.56 -7.47 15.52
CA TYR A 286 5.50 -8.34 16.03
C TYR A 286 4.74 -7.74 17.23
N LYS A 287 5.47 -7.11 18.16
CA LYS A 287 4.84 -6.39 19.29
C LYS A 287 3.99 -5.21 18.81
N MET A 288 4.43 -4.53 17.77
CA MET A 288 3.77 -3.33 17.22
C MET A 288 2.46 -3.66 16.53
N ILE A 289 2.40 -4.72 15.71
CA ILE A 289 1.19 -5.09 14.97
C ILE A 289 0.10 -5.70 15.86
N GLY A 290 0.46 -6.13 17.07
CA GLY A 290 -0.47 -6.69 18.05
C GLY A 290 -0.80 -8.18 17.84
N PRO A 291 -1.44 -8.83 18.83
CA PRO A 291 -1.60 -10.27 18.86
C PRO A 291 -2.49 -10.83 17.75
N GLU A 292 -3.55 -10.14 17.38
CA GLU A 292 -4.52 -10.63 16.37
C GLU A 292 -3.90 -10.67 14.97
N LEU A 293 -3.26 -9.57 14.54
CA LEU A 293 -2.57 -9.54 13.24
C LEU A 293 -1.35 -10.45 13.23
N LEU A 294 -0.61 -10.54 14.34
CA LEU A 294 0.51 -11.48 14.45
C LEU A 294 0.05 -12.93 14.29
N LYS A 295 -1.09 -13.30 14.88
CA LYS A 295 -1.66 -14.63 14.75
C LYS A 295 -1.99 -14.96 13.29
N ARG A 296 -2.66 -14.03 12.58
CA ARG A 296 -2.99 -14.19 11.17
C ARG A 296 -1.74 -14.21 10.28
N LEU A 297 -0.76 -13.35 10.55
CA LEU A 297 0.52 -13.34 9.84
C LEU A 297 1.27 -14.67 10.02
N THR A 298 1.30 -15.21 11.24
CA THR A 298 1.92 -16.52 11.53
C THR A 298 1.23 -17.67 10.77
N ILE A 299 -0.09 -17.62 10.60
CA ILE A 299 -0.84 -18.58 9.77
C ILE A 299 -0.40 -18.47 8.32
N LEU A 300 -0.35 -17.25 7.78
CA LEU A 300 0.08 -17.01 6.40
C LEU A 300 1.52 -17.50 6.16
N GLU A 301 2.47 -17.17 7.03
CA GLU A 301 3.86 -17.61 6.95
C GLU A 301 4.02 -19.15 7.01
N LYS A 302 3.21 -19.83 7.84
CA LYS A 302 3.18 -21.30 7.91
C LYS A 302 2.57 -21.90 6.64
N ALA A 303 1.50 -21.32 6.14
CA ALA A 303 0.81 -21.79 4.95
C ALA A 303 1.69 -21.64 3.70
N ASP A 304 2.35 -20.49 3.54
CA ASP A 304 3.33 -20.21 2.50
C ASP A 304 4.47 -21.23 2.51
N LYS A 305 5.09 -21.46 3.67
CA LYS A 305 6.16 -22.45 3.83
C LYS A 305 5.73 -23.90 3.59
N ALA A 306 4.47 -24.24 3.77
CA ALA A 306 3.93 -25.58 3.56
C ALA A 306 3.42 -25.82 2.13
N ALA A 307 3.43 -24.82 1.28
CA ALA A 307 2.90 -24.84 -0.08
C ALA A 307 3.99 -25.15 -1.13
N HIS A 308 4.57 -26.34 -1.07
CA HIS A 308 5.61 -26.80 -2.01
C HIS A 308 5.13 -27.98 -2.85
#